data_fabf56841eab758d64f3f623b327848c
#
_entry.id   fabf56841eab758d64f3f623b327848c
#
_cell.length_a   1.000
_cell.length_b   1.000
_cell.length_c   1.000
_cell.angle_alpha   90.00
_cell.angle_beta   90.00
_cell.angle_gamma   90.00
#
_symmetry.space_group_name_H-M   'P 1'
#
loop_
_entity.id
_entity.type
_entity.pdbx_description
1 polymer ?
#
loop_
_entity_poly.entity_id
_entity_poly.type
_entity_poly.pdbx_seq_one_letter_code
_entity_poly.pdbx_strand_id
1 'polypeptide(L)'
;ENRTDTPAQSRTVPFVVGAYPMLPPDDEGRSGAAALYAALGDLGWVDGIELPFREALDAPEPWLAEQLAGRFDQCVITAIPGTMGRAGADPVFGLASPDDDGRAQALAYTRSLLEAVDRLHEAAGEQLVTRVELHSAPHHQATPEAFHASLSELSEDFASRGLGMIVEHCDAEGGVGPSEKAFLTLAQEIAACRDTAALITVNWGRSVIETHDPSTPESHVRELVETGLLGGVMISGAGPEETQWAWAWADAHLPLAEHEPTSWLTPERVAATMRAADGAQVYEGLKINTPARASLEDKLAWVSRVRETMLGA
;
A
#
# COMPACT_ATOMS: atom_id res chain seq x y z
N GLU A 1 -38.40 -17.68 -26.70
CA GLU A 1 -37.96 -16.79 -25.63
C GLU A 1 -36.43 -16.82 -25.57
N ASN A 2 -35.81 -15.86 -26.25
CA ASN A 2 -34.37 -15.67 -26.26
C ASN A 2 -34.00 -14.90 -24.98
N ARG A 3 -33.36 -15.59 -24.03
CA ARG A 3 -32.55 -14.92 -22.99
C ARG A 3 -31.27 -14.44 -23.67
N THR A 4 -31.16 -13.15 -23.87
CA THR A 4 -29.89 -12.50 -24.17
C THR A 4 -29.06 -12.55 -22.91
N ASP A 5 -28.08 -13.45 -22.86
CA ASP A 5 -27.00 -13.40 -21.87
C ASP A 5 -26.25 -12.08 -22.09
N THR A 6 -26.47 -11.14 -21.22
CA THR A 6 -25.62 -9.96 -21.11
C THR A 6 -24.25 -10.49 -20.64
N PRO A 7 -23.15 -10.23 -21.36
CA PRO A 7 -21.84 -10.64 -20.88
C PRO A 7 -21.61 -9.99 -19.54
N ALA A 8 -21.20 -10.79 -18.53
CA ALA A 8 -20.72 -10.27 -17.26
C ALA A 8 -19.62 -9.24 -17.60
N GLN A 9 -19.85 -7.98 -17.22
CA GLN A 9 -18.79 -6.97 -17.28
C GLN A 9 -17.63 -7.54 -16.45
N SER A 10 -16.49 -7.79 -17.10
CA SER A 10 -15.27 -8.13 -16.38
C SER A 10 -15.00 -6.97 -15.41
N ARG A 11 -15.11 -7.23 -14.11
CA ARG A 11 -14.71 -6.23 -13.11
C ARG A 11 -13.24 -5.92 -13.39
N THR A 12 -12.96 -4.72 -13.85
CA THR A 12 -11.59 -4.24 -13.91
C THR A 12 -11.08 -4.12 -12.48
N VAL A 13 -9.87 -4.61 -12.23
CA VAL A 13 -9.21 -4.50 -10.93
C VAL A 13 -8.99 -3.01 -10.66
N PRO A 14 -9.42 -2.45 -9.51
CA PRO A 14 -9.21 -1.04 -9.20
C PRO A 14 -7.74 -0.66 -9.17
N PHE A 15 -7.41 0.50 -9.75
CA PHE A 15 -6.05 1.03 -9.81
C PHE A 15 -5.84 2.16 -8.80
N VAL A 16 -4.87 2.00 -7.90
CA VAL A 16 -4.58 2.95 -6.81
C VAL A 16 -3.21 3.60 -7.00
N VAL A 17 -3.12 4.89 -6.77
CA VAL A 17 -1.85 5.63 -6.81
C VAL A 17 -1.47 6.15 -5.43
N GLY A 18 -0.33 5.70 -4.91
CA GLY A 18 0.33 6.31 -3.76
C GLY A 18 0.94 7.65 -4.18
N ALA A 19 0.18 8.73 -4.00
CA ALA A 19 0.56 10.04 -4.51
C ALA A 19 1.52 10.80 -3.58
N TYR A 20 1.57 10.46 -2.30
CA TYR A 20 2.32 11.23 -1.29
C TYR A 20 3.84 11.32 -1.55
N PRO A 21 4.54 10.30 -2.14
CA PRO A 21 5.96 10.46 -2.45
C PRO A 21 6.23 11.47 -3.59
N MET A 22 5.21 11.79 -4.37
CA MET A 22 5.30 12.76 -5.46
C MET A 22 4.94 14.18 -5.05
N LEU A 23 4.46 14.40 -3.82
CA LEU A 23 4.06 15.73 -3.37
C LEU A 23 5.28 16.65 -3.21
N PRO A 24 5.13 17.94 -3.50
CA PRO A 24 6.19 18.92 -3.25
C PRO A 24 6.51 18.98 -1.74
N PRO A 25 7.80 19.05 -1.33
CA PRO A 25 8.17 19.08 0.09
C PRO A 25 7.66 20.31 0.84
N ASP A 26 7.45 21.43 0.13
CA ASP A 26 7.06 22.73 0.69
C ASP A 26 5.67 23.18 0.17
N ASP A 27 4.71 22.26 0.09
CA ASP A 27 3.37 22.57 -0.42
C ASP A 27 2.53 23.33 0.61
N GLU A 28 2.92 24.57 0.86
CA GLU A 28 2.15 25.49 1.71
C GLU A 28 0.73 25.67 1.14
N GLY A 29 -0.27 25.37 1.97
CA GLY A 29 -1.69 25.43 1.56
C GLY A 29 -2.17 24.29 0.65
N ARG A 30 -1.37 23.27 0.43
CA ARG A 30 -1.72 22.04 -0.29
C ARG A 30 -2.13 22.23 -1.76
N SER A 31 -1.67 23.30 -2.40
CA SER A 31 -2.02 23.59 -3.79
C SER A 31 -1.43 22.56 -4.76
N GLY A 32 -0.23 22.06 -4.49
CA GLY A 32 0.42 21.01 -5.27
C GLY A 32 -0.30 19.67 -5.13
N ALA A 33 -0.72 19.31 -3.91
CA ALA A 33 -1.52 18.11 -3.65
C ALA A 33 -2.87 18.19 -4.38
N ALA A 34 -3.58 19.31 -4.28
CA ALA A 34 -4.86 19.51 -4.98
C ALA A 34 -4.71 19.38 -6.51
N ALA A 35 -3.66 20.00 -7.08
CA ALA A 35 -3.38 19.90 -8.51
C ALA A 35 -3.05 18.47 -8.94
N LEU A 36 -2.27 17.74 -8.13
CA LEU A 36 -1.92 16.35 -8.42
C LEU A 36 -3.14 15.43 -8.36
N TYR A 37 -3.99 15.54 -7.31
CA TYR A 37 -5.20 14.73 -7.20
C TYR A 37 -6.17 15.00 -8.34
N ALA A 38 -6.39 16.27 -8.70
CA ALA A 38 -7.21 16.62 -9.85
C ALA A 38 -6.69 15.99 -11.15
N ALA A 39 -5.39 16.12 -11.40
CA ALA A 39 -4.77 15.59 -12.62
C ALA A 39 -4.75 14.05 -12.66
N LEU A 40 -4.58 13.37 -11.53
CA LEU A 40 -4.71 11.91 -11.46
C LEU A 40 -6.15 11.46 -11.75
N GLY A 41 -7.15 12.17 -11.23
CA GLY A 41 -8.57 11.89 -11.54
C GLY A 41 -8.91 12.12 -13.02
N ASP A 42 -8.33 13.14 -13.65
CA ASP A 42 -8.53 13.45 -15.06
C ASP A 42 -7.95 12.37 -16.01
N LEU A 43 -7.06 11.49 -15.52
CA LEU A 43 -6.58 10.34 -16.29
C LEU A 43 -7.70 9.31 -16.57
N GLY A 44 -8.74 9.27 -15.74
CA GLY A 44 -9.93 8.44 -15.93
C GLY A 44 -9.72 6.93 -15.78
N TRP A 45 -8.55 6.51 -15.27
CA TRP A 45 -8.22 5.13 -14.97
C TRP A 45 -7.58 4.95 -13.58
N VAL A 46 -7.42 6.03 -12.84
CA VAL A 46 -7.05 5.99 -11.42
C VAL A 46 -8.35 5.95 -10.63
N ASP A 47 -8.58 4.86 -9.93
CA ASP A 47 -9.80 4.63 -9.17
C ASP A 47 -9.68 5.10 -7.72
N GLY A 48 -8.44 5.18 -7.20
CA GLY A 48 -8.18 5.58 -5.81
C GLY A 48 -6.80 6.16 -5.56
N ILE A 49 -6.70 6.85 -4.45
CA ILE A 49 -5.45 7.37 -3.89
C ILE A 49 -5.11 6.59 -2.64
N GLU A 50 -3.84 6.18 -2.47
CA GLU A 50 -3.34 5.71 -1.18
C GLU A 50 -2.95 6.92 -0.34
N LEU A 51 -3.56 7.04 0.84
CA LEU A 51 -3.37 8.13 1.79
C LEU A 51 -2.63 7.60 3.03
N PRO A 52 -1.54 8.25 3.46
CA PRO A 52 -0.82 7.86 4.66
C PRO A 52 -1.53 8.33 5.93
N PHE A 53 -1.49 7.50 6.97
CA PHE A 53 -1.98 7.83 8.31
C PHE A 53 -0.84 7.76 9.32
N ARG A 54 -0.70 8.84 10.12
CA ARG A 54 0.25 8.90 11.25
C ARG A 54 -0.51 8.97 12.58
N GLU A 55 -0.79 10.18 13.04
CA GLU A 55 -1.74 10.47 14.14
C GLU A 55 -3.08 10.96 13.58
N ALA A 56 -3.08 11.35 12.32
CA ALA A 56 -4.19 11.78 11.49
C ALA A 56 -3.85 11.53 10.03
N LEU A 57 -4.79 11.73 9.14
CA LEU A 57 -4.52 11.85 7.71
C LEU A 57 -3.61 13.07 7.43
N ASP A 58 -2.84 13.03 6.36
CA ASP A 58 -1.88 14.11 6.02
C ASP A 58 -2.55 15.48 5.76
N ALA A 59 -3.87 15.51 5.63
CA ALA A 59 -4.65 16.74 5.55
C ALA A 59 -6.00 16.57 6.27
N PRO A 60 -6.66 17.67 6.68
CA PRO A 60 -7.98 17.62 7.31
C PRO A 60 -9.01 16.91 6.43
N GLU A 61 -9.85 16.08 7.04
CA GLU A 61 -10.86 15.28 6.34
C GLU A 61 -11.79 16.11 5.45
N PRO A 62 -12.27 17.31 5.84
CA PRO A 62 -13.09 18.12 4.93
C PRO A 62 -12.36 18.57 3.67
N TRP A 63 -11.05 18.89 3.79
CA TRP A 63 -10.24 19.25 2.64
C TRP A 63 -10.00 18.04 1.71
N LEU A 64 -9.67 16.87 2.28
CA LEU A 64 -9.51 15.63 1.51
C LEU A 64 -10.81 15.25 0.81
N ALA A 65 -11.94 15.33 1.51
CA ALA A 65 -13.25 15.09 0.92
C ALA A 65 -13.52 15.98 -0.31
N GLU A 66 -13.21 17.27 -0.22
CA GLU A 66 -13.33 18.21 -1.35
C GLU A 66 -12.44 17.82 -2.54
N GLN A 67 -11.24 17.29 -2.28
CA GLN A 67 -10.33 16.90 -3.36
C GLN A 67 -10.69 15.55 -3.99
N LEU A 68 -11.21 14.61 -3.21
CA LEU A 68 -11.35 13.20 -3.61
C LEU A 68 -12.77 12.85 -4.06
N ALA A 69 -13.81 13.43 -3.46
CA ALA A 69 -15.21 13.11 -3.75
C ALA A 69 -15.55 13.32 -5.23
N GLY A 70 -16.28 12.36 -5.79
CA GLY A 70 -16.66 12.37 -7.21
C GLY A 70 -15.52 12.10 -8.20
N ARG A 71 -14.28 11.90 -7.70
CA ARG A 71 -13.11 11.52 -8.52
C ARG A 71 -12.62 10.11 -8.24
N PHE A 72 -12.64 9.69 -6.98
CA PHE A 72 -12.09 8.42 -6.51
C PHE A 72 -13.08 7.74 -5.57
N ASP A 73 -13.25 6.45 -5.72
CA ASP A 73 -14.13 5.63 -4.87
C ASP A 73 -13.44 4.34 -4.38
N GLN A 74 -12.13 4.20 -4.65
CA GLN A 74 -11.32 3.03 -4.27
C GLN A 74 -10.07 3.43 -3.49
N CYS A 75 -10.14 4.51 -2.69
CA CYS A 75 -8.98 4.94 -1.90
C CYS A 75 -8.57 3.89 -0.87
N VAL A 76 -7.28 3.89 -0.56
CA VAL A 76 -6.65 3.02 0.43
C VAL A 76 -5.98 3.88 1.51
N ILE A 77 -6.06 3.49 2.76
CA ILE A 77 -5.27 4.12 3.83
C ILE A 77 -4.12 3.21 4.19
N THR A 78 -2.89 3.72 4.17
CA THR A 78 -1.74 2.98 4.71
C THR A 78 -1.36 3.45 6.10
N ALA A 79 -1.25 2.51 7.05
CA ALA A 79 -0.87 2.78 8.43
C ALA A 79 0.65 2.81 8.63
N ILE A 80 1.48 2.50 7.59
CA ILE A 80 2.93 2.30 7.77
C ILE A 80 3.64 3.51 8.41
N PRO A 81 3.39 4.77 8.03
CA PRO A 81 4.16 5.87 8.61
C PRO A 81 3.91 6.04 10.12
N GLY A 82 2.67 5.88 10.57
CA GLY A 82 2.35 5.94 12.00
C GLY A 82 2.83 4.71 12.76
N THR A 83 2.73 3.52 12.16
CA THR A 83 3.27 2.28 12.73
C THR A 83 4.77 2.38 12.96
N MET A 84 5.55 2.84 11.96
CA MET A 84 6.99 3.01 12.06
C MET A 84 7.37 4.06 13.10
N GLY A 85 6.68 5.20 13.14
CA GLY A 85 6.93 6.23 14.14
C GLY A 85 6.70 5.74 15.57
N ARG A 86 5.64 4.99 15.81
CA ARG A 86 5.29 4.44 17.12
C ARG A 86 6.20 3.28 17.52
N ALA A 87 6.48 2.34 16.62
CA ALA A 87 7.41 1.23 16.87
C ALA A 87 8.85 1.72 17.11
N GLY A 88 9.24 2.84 16.49
CA GLY A 88 10.52 3.50 16.77
C GLY A 88 10.59 4.18 18.13
N ALA A 89 9.46 4.63 18.68
CA ALA A 89 9.35 5.24 20.00
C ALA A 89 9.14 4.21 21.13
N ASP A 90 8.41 3.16 20.84
CA ASP A 90 8.11 2.05 21.75
C ASP A 90 8.36 0.72 21.05
N PRO A 91 9.42 -0.04 21.43
CA PRO A 91 9.83 -1.25 20.72
C PRO A 91 8.84 -2.42 20.83
N VAL A 92 7.85 -2.35 21.71
CA VAL A 92 6.78 -3.37 21.84
C VAL A 92 5.50 -2.99 21.10
N PHE A 93 5.42 -1.77 20.55
CA PHE A 93 4.23 -1.31 19.82
C PHE A 93 4.05 -2.07 18.49
N GLY A 94 2.93 -2.76 18.34
CA GLY A 94 2.57 -3.40 17.06
C GLY A 94 1.41 -4.37 17.18
N LEU A 95 0.70 -4.59 16.07
CA LEU A 95 -0.42 -5.57 16.01
C LEU A 95 0.07 -7.02 16.17
N ALA A 96 1.33 -7.30 15.84
CA ALA A 96 1.97 -8.60 16.02
C ALA A 96 2.79 -8.71 17.32
N SER A 97 2.62 -7.77 18.24
CA SER A 97 3.34 -7.77 19.51
C SER A 97 2.89 -8.89 20.43
N PRO A 98 3.83 -9.69 20.98
CA PRO A 98 3.53 -10.61 22.06
C PRO A 98 3.33 -9.90 23.41
N ASP A 99 3.68 -8.63 23.51
CA ASP A 99 3.41 -7.78 24.67
C ASP A 99 1.98 -7.27 24.62
N ASP A 100 1.18 -7.54 25.65
CA ASP A 100 -0.24 -7.22 25.69
C ASP A 100 -0.50 -5.70 25.65
N ASP A 101 0.33 -4.89 26.31
CA ASP A 101 0.19 -3.42 26.34
C ASP A 101 0.57 -2.83 24.99
N GLY A 102 1.67 -3.29 24.37
CA GLY A 102 2.11 -2.87 23.04
C GLY A 102 1.07 -3.21 21.97
N ARG A 103 0.48 -4.42 22.04
CA ARG A 103 -0.60 -4.84 21.14
C ARG A 103 -1.89 -4.04 21.38
N ALA A 104 -2.27 -3.78 22.62
CA ALA A 104 -3.45 -2.97 22.94
C ALA A 104 -3.32 -1.52 22.41
N GLN A 105 -2.13 -0.92 22.50
CA GLN A 105 -1.85 0.39 21.92
C GLN A 105 -1.98 0.37 20.39
N ALA A 106 -1.50 -0.67 19.71
CA ALA A 106 -1.61 -0.81 18.27
C ALA A 106 -3.06 -1.02 17.80
N LEU A 107 -3.86 -1.77 18.54
CA LEU A 107 -5.30 -1.90 18.31
C LEU A 107 -6.03 -0.55 18.47
N ALA A 108 -5.72 0.20 19.53
CA ALA A 108 -6.29 1.54 19.74
C ALA A 108 -5.88 2.51 18.62
N TYR A 109 -4.63 2.47 18.18
CA TYR A 109 -4.16 3.25 17.03
C TYR A 109 -4.93 2.88 15.74
N THR A 110 -5.12 1.60 15.46
CA THR A 110 -5.88 1.15 14.29
C THR A 110 -7.33 1.62 14.37
N ARG A 111 -7.97 1.56 15.53
CA ARG A 111 -9.33 2.10 15.70
C ARG A 111 -9.39 3.61 15.49
N SER A 112 -8.39 4.37 15.93
CA SER A 112 -8.32 5.81 15.65
C SER A 112 -8.18 6.13 14.15
N LEU A 113 -7.49 5.27 13.40
CA LEU A 113 -7.43 5.35 11.93
C LEU A 113 -8.83 5.11 11.34
N LEU A 114 -9.53 4.06 11.77
CA LEU A 114 -10.88 3.76 11.29
C LEU A 114 -11.87 4.91 11.59
N GLU A 115 -11.76 5.55 12.74
CA GLU A 115 -12.53 6.76 13.06
C GLU A 115 -12.21 7.94 12.14
N ALA A 116 -10.95 8.09 11.71
CA ALA A 116 -10.58 9.11 10.71
C ALA A 116 -11.20 8.80 9.33
N VAL A 117 -11.26 7.52 8.96
CA VAL A 117 -11.98 7.07 7.75
C VAL A 117 -13.47 7.42 7.85
N ASP A 118 -14.11 7.14 9.00
CA ASP A 118 -15.52 7.48 9.22
C ASP A 118 -15.77 8.98 9.04
N ARG A 119 -14.92 9.85 9.62
CA ARG A 119 -15.00 11.32 9.46
C ARG A 119 -14.79 11.77 8.01
N LEU A 120 -13.87 11.12 7.29
CA LEU A 120 -13.64 11.41 5.87
C LEU A 120 -14.87 11.07 5.03
N HIS A 121 -15.48 9.89 5.25
CA HIS A 121 -16.73 9.50 4.56
C HIS A 121 -17.89 10.44 4.91
N GLU A 122 -18.02 10.83 6.18
CA GLU A 122 -19.05 11.82 6.60
C GLU A 122 -18.84 13.17 5.90
N ALA A 123 -17.60 13.65 5.84
CA ALA A 123 -17.27 14.91 5.16
C ALA A 123 -17.52 14.84 3.65
N ALA A 124 -17.28 13.70 3.03
CA ALA A 124 -17.50 13.48 1.59
C ALA A 124 -18.98 13.22 1.24
N GLY A 125 -19.78 12.70 2.18
CA GLY A 125 -21.13 12.24 1.93
C GLY A 125 -21.21 10.93 1.11
N GLU A 126 -20.07 10.26 0.92
CA GLU A 126 -19.93 9.00 0.18
C GLU A 126 -18.75 8.16 0.72
N GLN A 127 -18.71 6.88 0.36
CA GLN A 127 -17.60 6.01 0.72
C GLN A 127 -16.44 6.22 -0.28
N LEU A 128 -15.34 6.79 0.20
CA LEU A 128 -14.13 7.02 -0.59
C LEU A 128 -13.09 5.91 -0.38
N VAL A 129 -12.92 5.51 0.88
CA VAL A 129 -11.95 4.49 1.30
C VAL A 129 -12.62 3.12 1.30
N THR A 130 -11.98 2.16 0.65
CA THR A 130 -12.47 0.78 0.58
C THR A 130 -11.56 -0.21 1.29
N ARG A 131 -10.32 0.17 1.61
CA ARG A 131 -9.31 -0.72 2.21
C ARG A 131 -8.39 0.04 3.15
N VAL A 132 -7.88 -0.66 4.16
CA VAL A 132 -6.83 -0.16 5.07
C VAL A 132 -5.71 -1.17 5.13
N GLU A 133 -4.48 -0.70 4.92
CA GLU A 133 -3.25 -1.47 5.00
C GLU A 133 -2.68 -1.44 6.42
N LEU A 134 -2.61 -2.62 7.01
CA LEU A 134 -2.04 -2.90 8.33
C LEU A 134 -0.66 -3.57 8.19
N HIS A 135 0.11 -3.56 9.27
CA HIS A 135 1.50 -4.02 9.25
C HIS A 135 1.80 -4.88 10.47
N SER A 136 2.66 -5.87 10.30
CA SER A 136 3.00 -6.87 11.30
C SER A 136 4.14 -6.44 12.25
N ALA A 137 4.14 -5.14 12.66
CA ALA A 137 5.05 -4.65 13.71
C ALA A 137 4.80 -5.37 15.05
N PRO A 138 5.79 -5.40 15.96
CA PRO A 138 7.00 -4.58 16.06
C PRO A 138 8.22 -5.18 15.33
N HIS A 139 9.31 -4.39 15.30
CA HIS A 139 10.62 -4.86 14.81
C HIS A 139 11.15 -6.04 15.65
N HIS A 140 11.65 -7.08 15.02
CA HIS A 140 12.35 -8.22 15.64
C HIS A 140 11.59 -9.02 16.71
N GLN A 141 10.39 -8.63 17.09
CA GLN A 141 9.62 -9.23 18.17
C GLN A 141 8.23 -9.70 17.76
N ALA A 142 7.85 -9.46 16.51
CA ALA A 142 6.54 -9.83 15.99
C ALA A 142 6.33 -11.36 16.05
N THR A 143 5.10 -11.77 16.40
CA THR A 143 4.67 -13.17 16.36
C THR A 143 3.41 -13.36 15.54
N PRO A 144 3.30 -14.44 14.74
CA PRO A 144 2.11 -14.69 13.93
C PRO A 144 0.86 -14.93 14.79
N GLU A 145 1.00 -15.49 16.00
CA GLU A 145 -0.11 -15.72 16.91
C GLU A 145 -0.73 -14.41 17.44
N ALA A 146 0.12 -13.45 17.85
CA ALA A 146 -0.35 -12.13 18.28
C ALA A 146 -0.97 -11.36 17.13
N PHE A 147 -0.40 -11.48 15.93
CA PHE A 147 -0.95 -10.84 14.73
C PHE A 147 -2.32 -11.42 14.36
N HIS A 148 -2.45 -12.74 14.34
CA HIS A 148 -3.74 -13.42 14.11
C HIS A 148 -4.80 -12.95 15.12
N ALA A 149 -4.45 -12.87 16.41
CA ALA A 149 -5.36 -12.40 17.46
C ALA A 149 -5.84 -10.96 17.19
N SER A 150 -4.90 -10.07 16.79
CA SER A 150 -5.24 -8.68 16.45
C SER A 150 -6.12 -8.55 15.22
N LEU A 151 -5.83 -9.29 14.13
CA LEU A 151 -6.65 -9.31 12.92
C LEU A 151 -8.07 -9.85 13.21
N SER A 152 -8.16 -10.89 14.04
CA SER A 152 -9.45 -11.46 14.47
C SER A 152 -10.25 -10.47 15.30
N GLU A 153 -9.61 -9.74 16.23
CA GLU A 153 -10.25 -8.72 17.06
C GLU A 153 -10.77 -7.54 16.24
N LEU A 154 -10.05 -7.14 15.19
CA LEU A 154 -10.42 -6.03 14.31
C LEU A 154 -11.48 -6.40 13.26
N SER A 155 -11.79 -7.68 13.06
CA SER A 155 -12.64 -8.14 11.95
C SER A 155 -14.03 -7.48 11.94
N GLU A 156 -14.67 -7.31 13.10
CA GLU A 156 -15.97 -6.65 13.19
C GLU A 156 -15.87 -5.14 12.96
N ASP A 157 -14.79 -4.51 13.44
CA ASP A 157 -14.52 -3.07 13.24
C ASP A 157 -14.43 -2.74 11.74
N PHE A 158 -13.80 -3.62 10.94
CA PHE A 158 -13.70 -3.49 9.49
C PHE A 158 -15.00 -3.84 8.77
N ALA A 159 -15.61 -4.97 9.12
CA ALA A 159 -16.82 -5.47 8.49
C ALA A 159 -18.00 -4.49 8.64
N SER A 160 -18.17 -3.89 9.83
CA SER A 160 -19.24 -2.93 10.10
C SER A 160 -19.13 -1.65 9.27
N ARG A 161 -17.93 -1.32 8.76
CA ARG A 161 -17.64 -0.18 7.89
C ARG A 161 -17.61 -0.54 6.41
N GLY A 162 -17.72 -1.81 6.06
CA GLY A 162 -17.53 -2.29 4.68
C GLY A 162 -16.12 -2.09 4.15
N LEU A 163 -15.11 -2.11 5.03
CA LEU A 163 -13.70 -1.93 4.67
C LEU A 163 -13.00 -3.28 4.49
N GLY A 164 -12.16 -3.40 3.46
CA GLY A 164 -11.22 -4.50 3.30
C GLY A 164 -10.03 -4.35 4.24
N MET A 165 -9.73 -5.41 4.99
CA MET A 165 -8.54 -5.50 5.84
C MET A 165 -7.39 -6.06 5.02
N ILE A 166 -6.33 -5.28 4.85
CA ILE A 166 -5.15 -5.63 4.07
C ILE A 166 -3.94 -5.65 4.99
N VAL A 167 -3.07 -6.64 4.83
CA VAL A 167 -1.72 -6.66 5.38
C VAL A 167 -0.78 -6.28 4.25
N GLU A 168 -0.10 -5.14 4.33
CA GLU A 168 0.94 -4.78 3.36
C GLU A 168 2.26 -5.39 3.82
N HIS A 169 2.75 -6.40 3.08
CA HIS A 169 4.00 -7.09 3.38
C HIS A 169 5.20 -6.14 3.32
N CYS A 170 6.03 -6.19 4.34
CA CYS A 170 7.25 -5.39 4.47
C CYS A 170 8.48 -6.29 4.55
N ASP A 171 9.67 -5.68 4.45
CA ASP A 171 10.93 -6.39 4.64
C ASP A 171 10.96 -7.11 5.99
N ALA A 172 11.13 -8.42 5.92
CA ALA A 172 11.00 -9.31 7.07
C ALA A 172 12.30 -9.43 7.89
N GLU A 173 12.16 -9.87 9.13
CA GLU A 173 13.30 -10.28 9.95
C GLU A 173 14.04 -11.46 9.29
N GLY A 174 15.38 -11.41 9.31
CA GLY A 174 16.23 -12.46 8.73
C GLY A 174 16.45 -12.33 7.23
N GLY A 175 16.01 -11.23 6.61
CA GLY A 175 16.35 -10.87 5.23
C GLY A 175 17.84 -10.57 5.02
N VAL A 176 18.20 -10.13 3.82
CA VAL A 176 19.58 -9.81 3.44
C VAL A 176 19.96 -8.40 3.89
N GLY A 177 20.98 -8.26 4.70
CA GLY A 177 21.44 -6.95 5.20
C GLY A 177 20.59 -6.41 6.36
N PRO A 178 20.76 -5.13 6.73
CA PRO A 178 19.95 -4.50 7.78
C PRO A 178 18.55 -4.24 7.27
N SER A 179 17.56 -4.90 7.87
CA SER A 179 16.16 -4.64 7.60
C SER A 179 15.74 -3.27 8.14
N GLU A 180 14.93 -2.53 7.40
CA GLU A 180 14.35 -1.28 7.86
C GLU A 180 13.18 -1.53 8.81
N LYS A 181 12.36 -2.52 8.51
CA LYS A 181 11.14 -2.86 9.26
C LYS A 181 11.30 -4.13 10.10
N ALA A 182 11.99 -5.16 9.59
CA ALA A 182 12.19 -6.44 10.29
C ALA A 182 10.90 -7.00 10.92
N PHE A 183 9.84 -7.03 10.12
CA PHE A 183 8.53 -7.53 10.52
C PHE A 183 8.41 -9.05 10.29
N LEU A 184 7.20 -9.59 10.29
CA LEU A 184 6.97 -11.00 10.02
C LEU A 184 7.36 -11.39 8.58
N THR A 185 7.83 -12.61 8.39
CA THR A 185 8.02 -13.19 7.06
C THR A 185 6.67 -13.39 6.37
N LEU A 186 6.66 -13.45 5.03
CA LEU A 186 5.44 -13.71 4.27
C LEU A 186 4.73 -14.98 4.73
N ALA A 187 5.48 -16.06 4.98
CA ALA A 187 4.90 -17.32 5.47
C ALA A 187 4.22 -17.17 6.85
N GLN A 188 4.78 -16.33 7.73
CA GLN A 188 4.16 -16.02 9.03
C GLN A 188 2.93 -15.13 8.89
N GLU A 189 2.94 -14.15 7.98
CA GLU A 189 1.76 -13.34 7.67
C GLU A 189 0.65 -14.18 7.04
N ILE A 190 0.96 -15.09 6.11
CA ILE A 190 0.01 -16.07 5.57
C ILE A 190 -0.60 -16.90 6.69
N ALA A 191 0.21 -17.38 7.65
CA ALA A 191 -0.29 -18.15 8.79
C ALA A 191 -1.22 -17.31 9.68
N ALA A 192 -0.89 -16.03 9.91
CA ALA A 192 -1.70 -15.11 10.72
C ALA A 192 -3.01 -14.71 10.04
N CYS A 193 -3.03 -14.59 8.71
CA CYS A 193 -4.24 -14.21 7.95
C CYS A 193 -5.23 -15.36 7.76
N ARG A 194 -4.81 -16.63 7.96
CA ARG A 194 -5.71 -17.78 7.85
C ARG A 194 -6.89 -17.65 8.80
N ASP A 195 -8.08 -18.00 8.30
CA ASP A 195 -9.35 -17.93 9.04
C ASP A 195 -9.72 -16.52 9.53
N THR A 196 -9.09 -15.47 8.97
CA THR A 196 -9.48 -14.07 9.14
C THR A 196 -10.02 -13.50 7.80
N ALA A 197 -10.51 -12.25 7.83
CA ALA A 197 -10.93 -11.54 6.62
C ALA A 197 -9.77 -10.78 5.94
N ALA A 198 -8.55 -10.88 6.46
CA ALA A 198 -7.40 -10.14 5.93
C ALA A 198 -6.84 -10.80 4.67
N LEU A 199 -6.48 -9.96 3.69
CA LEU A 199 -5.71 -10.34 2.51
C LEU A 199 -4.33 -9.66 2.59
N ILE A 200 -3.38 -10.11 1.77
CA ILE A 200 -2.00 -9.61 1.81
C ILE A 200 -1.66 -8.90 0.49
N THR A 201 -1.12 -7.69 0.60
CA THR A 201 -0.60 -6.93 -0.53
C THR A 201 0.91 -7.05 -0.61
N VAL A 202 1.41 -7.33 -1.80
CA VAL A 202 2.84 -7.28 -2.12
C VAL A 202 3.21 -5.87 -2.55
N ASN A 203 4.12 -5.23 -1.81
CA ASN A 203 4.84 -4.05 -2.27
C ASN A 203 6.14 -4.51 -2.92
N TRP A 204 6.29 -4.28 -4.23
CA TRP A 204 7.39 -4.80 -5.03
C TRP A 204 8.76 -4.44 -4.45
N GLY A 205 8.96 -3.18 -4.08
CA GLY A 205 10.23 -2.68 -3.55
C GLY A 205 10.59 -3.33 -2.22
N ARG A 206 9.63 -3.49 -1.31
CA ARG A 206 9.86 -4.11 0.01
C ARG A 206 10.24 -5.57 -0.09
N SER A 207 9.62 -6.33 -1.00
CA SER A 207 10.02 -7.71 -1.27
C SER A 207 11.45 -7.81 -1.82
N VAL A 208 11.88 -6.84 -2.64
CA VAL A 208 13.27 -6.78 -3.13
C VAL A 208 14.24 -6.36 -2.03
N ILE A 209 13.88 -5.42 -1.15
CA ILE A 209 14.70 -5.00 -0.01
C ILE A 209 14.96 -6.19 0.92
N GLU A 210 13.96 -7.02 1.16
CA GLU A 210 14.07 -8.20 2.04
C GLU A 210 15.17 -9.16 1.60
N THR A 211 15.28 -9.42 0.30
CA THR A 211 16.13 -10.52 -0.22
C THR A 211 17.29 -10.06 -1.08
N HIS A 212 17.30 -8.79 -1.50
CA HIS A 212 18.17 -8.27 -2.56
C HIS A 212 18.07 -9.10 -3.86
N ASP A 213 16.89 -9.64 -4.15
CA ASP A 213 16.59 -10.41 -5.37
C ASP A 213 15.34 -9.84 -6.06
N PRO A 214 15.46 -9.37 -7.30
CA PRO A 214 14.33 -8.77 -8.01
C PRO A 214 13.28 -9.79 -8.48
N SER A 215 13.49 -11.09 -8.29
CA SER A 215 12.51 -12.15 -8.55
C SER A 215 11.60 -12.44 -7.34
N THR A 216 11.96 -11.95 -6.15
CA THR A 216 11.19 -12.17 -4.92
C THR A 216 9.75 -11.69 -4.99
N PRO A 217 9.45 -10.48 -5.53
CA PRO A 217 8.05 -10.03 -5.64
C PRO A 217 7.17 -10.99 -6.46
N GLU A 218 7.70 -11.53 -7.57
CA GLU A 218 7.00 -12.54 -8.38
C GLU A 218 6.73 -13.81 -7.57
N SER A 219 7.70 -14.25 -6.77
CA SER A 219 7.56 -15.46 -5.91
C SER A 219 6.54 -15.24 -4.80
N HIS A 220 6.57 -14.07 -4.14
CA HIS A 220 5.60 -13.69 -3.11
C HIS A 220 4.18 -13.63 -3.67
N VAL A 221 3.99 -12.99 -4.82
CA VAL A 221 2.68 -12.93 -5.49
C VAL A 221 2.17 -14.33 -5.83
N ARG A 222 3.02 -15.20 -6.38
CA ARG A 222 2.64 -16.58 -6.72
C ARG A 222 2.21 -17.38 -5.49
N GLU A 223 2.95 -17.27 -4.37
CA GLU A 223 2.59 -17.91 -3.11
C GLU A 223 1.24 -17.43 -2.57
N LEU A 224 0.97 -16.13 -2.68
CA LEU A 224 -0.32 -15.55 -2.25
C LEU A 224 -1.48 -15.95 -3.17
N VAL A 225 -1.27 -16.11 -4.46
CA VAL A 225 -2.26 -16.66 -5.39
C VAL A 225 -2.58 -18.12 -5.03
N GLU A 226 -1.55 -18.94 -4.79
CA GLU A 226 -1.72 -20.34 -4.42
C GLU A 226 -2.47 -20.52 -3.09
N THR A 227 -2.30 -19.61 -2.15
CA THR A 227 -3.00 -19.63 -0.86
C THR A 227 -4.37 -18.95 -0.88
N GLY A 228 -4.71 -18.22 -1.96
CA GLY A 228 -5.95 -17.44 -2.08
C GLY A 228 -5.97 -16.18 -1.21
N LEU A 229 -4.80 -15.69 -0.79
CA LEU A 229 -4.67 -14.54 0.10
C LEU A 229 -4.15 -13.27 -0.60
N LEU A 230 -3.99 -13.28 -1.93
CA LEU A 230 -3.55 -12.08 -2.65
C LEU A 230 -4.58 -10.96 -2.55
N GLY A 231 -4.25 -9.89 -1.83
CA GLY A 231 -5.04 -8.68 -1.70
C GLY A 231 -4.71 -7.66 -2.78
N GLY A 232 -3.42 -7.36 -2.96
CA GLY A 232 -3.00 -6.35 -3.93
C GLY A 232 -1.57 -6.51 -4.40
N VAL A 233 -1.25 -5.76 -5.46
CA VAL A 233 0.12 -5.60 -5.95
C VAL A 233 0.39 -4.10 -6.10
N MET A 234 1.33 -3.57 -5.30
CA MET A 234 1.79 -2.18 -5.35
C MET A 234 3.19 -2.11 -5.94
N ILE A 235 3.31 -1.48 -7.09
CA ILE A 235 4.57 -1.30 -7.80
C ILE A 235 5.33 -0.10 -7.23
N SER A 236 6.50 -0.36 -6.68
CA SER A 236 7.40 0.58 -6.02
C SER A 236 8.82 0.06 -6.20
N GLY A 237 9.78 0.88 -6.59
CA GLY A 237 11.15 0.40 -6.84
C GLY A 237 12.05 0.46 -5.62
N ALA A 238 13.12 -0.35 -5.68
CA ALA A 238 14.25 -0.34 -4.76
C ALA A 238 15.55 -0.62 -5.52
N GLY A 239 16.69 -0.35 -4.91
CA GLY A 239 17.99 -0.57 -5.54
C GLY A 239 19.18 -0.53 -4.59
N PRO A 240 20.38 -0.97 -5.07
CA PRO A 240 21.57 -1.16 -4.24
C PRO A 240 22.41 0.11 -4.01
N GLU A 241 22.00 1.24 -4.52
CA GLU A 241 22.77 2.48 -4.47
C GLU A 241 22.01 3.61 -3.76
N GLU A 242 22.78 4.54 -3.20
CA GLU A 242 22.21 5.80 -2.70
C GLU A 242 21.70 6.64 -3.86
N THR A 243 20.52 7.24 -3.68
CA THR A 243 19.87 8.10 -4.66
C THR A 243 19.54 9.47 -4.05
N GLN A 244 18.93 10.35 -4.83
CA GLN A 244 18.45 11.64 -4.33
C GLN A 244 17.33 11.49 -3.28
N TRP A 245 16.69 10.32 -3.16
CA TRP A 245 15.58 10.08 -2.26
C TRP A 245 15.96 9.36 -0.97
N ALA A 246 16.97 8.47 -1.00
CA ALA A 246 17.42 7.75 0.18
C ALA A 246 18.72 6.96 -0.05
N TRP A 247 19.19 6.31 1.02
CA TRP A 247 20.34 5.40 1.01
C TRP A 247 20.03 4.08 0.28
N ALA A 248 21.08 3.30 0.02
CA ALA A 248 20.96 1.98 -0.62
C ALA A 248 20.00 1.06 0.15
N TRP A 249 19.11 0.38 -0.59
CA TRP A 249 18.12 -0.54 -0.03
C TRP A 249 17.09 0.09 0.93
N ALA A 250 16.92 1.41 0.89
CA ALA A 250 15.82 2.06 1.59
C ALA A 250 14.49 1.84 0.87
N ASP A 251 13.39 1.89 1.61
CA ASP A 251 12.01 1.94 1.07
C ASP A 251 11.73 3.32 0.44
N ALA A 252 12.51 3.64 -0.60
CA ALA A 252 12.53 4.95 -1.24
C ALA A 252 11.55 5.10 -2.40
N HIS A 253 10.71 4.10 -2.65
CA HIS A 253 9.74 4.15 -3.73
C HIS A 253 10.35 4.60 -5.07
N LEU A 254 11.47 3.98 -5.48
CA LEU A 254 12.17 4.36 -6.71
C LEU A 254 11.27 4.18 -7.93
N PRO A 255 11.36 5.07 -8.93
CA PRO A 255 10.67 4.90 -10.21
C PRO A 255 11.30 3.78 -11.05
N LEU A 256 10.81 3.59 -12.27
CA LEU A 256 11.41 2.66 -13.24
C LEU A 256 12.89 2.99 -13.49
N ALA A 257 13.66 1.96 -13.82
CA ALA A 257 15.11 2.08 -14.14
C ALA A 257 15.41 3.04 -15.29
N GLU A 258 14.45 3.32 -16.17
CA GLU A 258 14.59 4.34 -17.23
C GLU A 258 14.61 5.77 -16.69
N HIS A 259 14.09 6.00 -15.48
CA HIS A 259 14.08 7.30 -14.79
C HIS A 259 15.11 7.39 -13.67
N GLU A 260 15.42 6.26 -13.01
CA GLU A 260 16.47 6.13 -12.01
C GLU A 260 17.29 4.87 -12.31
N PRO A 261 18.46 5.00 -12.96
CA PRO A 261 19.22 3.85 -13.44
C PRO A 261 19.66 2.85 -12.36
N THR A 262 19.70 3.25 -11.09
CA THR A 262 20.05 2.38 -9.97
C THR A 262 18.85 1.57 -9.45
N SER A 263 17.65 1.94 -9.88
CA SER A 263 16.43 1.19 -9.55
C SER A 263 16.43 -0.18 -10.24
N TRP A 264 16.10 -1.21 -9.48
CA TRP A 264 15.91 -2.53 -10.04
C TRP A 264 14.52 -2.76 -10.65
N LEU A 265 13.65 -1.76 -10.59
CA LEU A 265 12.31 -1.82 -11.17
C LEU A 265 12.38 -1.63 -12.69
N THR A 266 12.40 -2.72 -13.45
CA THR A 266 12.36 -2.69 -14.93
C THR A 266 10.99 -3.10 -15.45
N PRO A 267 10.62 -2.70 -16.69
CA PRO A 267 9.36 -3.12 -17.32
C PRO A 267 9.15 -4.64 -17.31
N GLU A 268 10.21 -5.41 -17.59
CA GLU A 268 10.14 -6.88 -17.65
C GLU A 268 9.84 -7.49 -16.28
N ARG A 269 10.39 -6.92 -15.20
CA ARG A 269 10.17 -7.38 -13.82
C ARG A 269 8.77 -7.02 -13.34
N VAL A 270 8.29 -5.83 -13.66
CA VAL A 270 6.90 -5.43 -13.40
C VAL A 270 5.94 -6.40 -14.10
N ALA A 271 6.14 -6.62 -15.39
CA ALA A 271 5.31 -7.53 -16.18
C ALA A 271 5.35 -8.98 -15.64
N ALA A 272 6.51 -9.46 -15.16
CA ALA A 272 6.63 -10.80 -14.56
C ALA A 272 5.79 -10.91 -13.28
N THR A 273 5.86 -9.90 -12.41
CA THR A 273 5.06 -9.85 -11.18
C THR A 273 3.56 -9.81 -11.47
N MET A 274 3.12 -8.98 -12.44
CA MET A 274 1.71 -8.89 -12.82
C MET A 274 1.19 -10.18 -13.45
N ARG A 275 1.99 -10.87 -14.28
CA ARG A 275 1.64 -12.20 -14.81
C ARG A 275 1.49 -13.24 -13.70
N ALA A 276 2.30 -13.15 -12.64
CA ALA A 276 2.17 -14.05 -11.48
C ALA A 276 0.86 -13.83 -10.72
N ALA A 277 0.34 -12.59 -10.70
CA ALA A 277 -0.93 -12.26 -10.07
C ALA A 277 -2.13 -12.81 -10.87
N ASP A 278 -2.02 -12.90 -12.20
CA ASP A 278 -3.04 -13.46 -13.13
C ASP A 278 -4.47 -12.94 -12.88
N GLY A 279 -4.58 -11.67 -12.45
CA GLY A 279 -5.87 -11.04 -12.14
C GLY A 279 -6.52 -11.49 -10.82
N ALA A 280 -5.79 -12.20 -9.96
CA ALA A 280 -6.31 -12.67 -8.67
C ALA A 280 -6.35 -11.57 -7.59
N GLN A 281 -5.63 -10.44 -7.79
CA GLN A 281 -5.60 -9.33 -6.86
C GLN A 281 -6.93 -8.58 -6.82
N VAL A 282 -7.30 -8.05 -5.64
CA VAL A 282 -8.53 -7.26 -5.46
C VAL A 282 -8.32 -5.76 -5.74
N TYR A 283 -7.08 -5.31 -5.79
CA TYR A 283 -6.65 -4.01 -6.31
C TYR A 283 -5.20 -4.10 -6.78
N GLU A 284 -4.78 -3.13 -7.57
CA GLU A 284 -3.41 -2.96 -8.01
C GLU A 284 -3.04 -1.48 -8.02
N GLY A 285 -1.76 -1.18 -8.04
CA GLY A 285 -1.37 0.22 -8.07
C GLY A 285 0.13 0.43 -8.09
N LEU A 286 0.49 1.67 -7.90
CA LEU A 286 1.88 2.10 -7.84
C LEU A 286 2.11 3.15 -6.75
N LYS A 287 3.36 3.21 -6.31
CA LYS A 287 3.86 4.19 -5.35
C LYS A 287 5.32 4.49 -5.73
N ILE A 288 5.55 5.62 -6.38
CA ILE A 288 6.88 6.02 -6.85
C ILE A 288 7.20 7.45 -6.45
N ASN A 289 8.48 7.71 -6.21
CA ASN A 289 9.01 9.05 -6.09
C ASN A 289 9.22 9.68 -7.47
N THR A 290 9.13 11.00 -7.53
CA THR A 290 9.53 11.84 -8.68
C THR A 290 10.46 12.95 -8.17
N PRO A 291 11.31 13.54 -9.03
CA PRO A 291 12.11 14.68 -8.59
C PRO A 291 11.22 15.78 -7.97
N ALA A 292 11.65 16.38 -6.87
CA ALA A 292 10.86 17.34 -6.10
C ALA A 292 10.32 18.52 -6.93
N ARG A 293 11.05 18.89 -8.01
CA ARG A 293 10.68 19.98 -8.93
C ARG A 293 10.15 19.48 -10.27
N ALA A 294 9.85 18.19 -10.41
CA ALA A 294 9.22 17.69 -11.63
C ALA A 294 7.89 18.41 -11.88
N SER A 295 7.62 18.72 -13.14
CA SER A 295 6.34 19.29 -13.53
C SER A 295 5.22 18.28 -13.29
N LEU A 296 3.98 18.76 -13.19
CA LEU A 296 2.82 17.88 -13.07
C LEU A 296 2.72 16.92 -14.27
N GLU A 297 3.01 17.41 -15.47
CA GLU A 297 3.05 16.61 -16.70
C GLU A 297 4.07 15.46 -16.60
N ASP A 298 5.30 15.74 -16.13
CA ASP A 298 6.34 14.72 -15.94
C ASP A 298 5.89 13.66 -14.91
N LYS A 299 5.30 14.09 -13.79
CA LYS A 299 4.78 13.16 -12.76
C LYS A 299 3.73 12.21 -13.34
N LEU A 300 2.77 12.75 -14.09
CA LEU A 300 1.73 11.95 -14.73
C LEU A 300 2.30 11.04 -15.83
N ALA A 301 3.31 11.48 -16.57
CA ALA A 301 3.98 10.66 -17.55
C ALA A 301 4.66 9.45 -16.91
N TRP A 302 5.34 9.64 -15.76
CA TRP A 302 5.98 8.53 -15.04
C TRP A 302 4.96 7.55 -14.46
N VAL A 303 3.87 8.04 -13.88
CA VAL A 303 2.75 7.22 -13.39
C VAL A 303 2.13 6.40 -14.53
N SER A 304 1.83 7.05 -15.67
CA SER A 304 1.29 6.37 -16.84
C SER A 304 2.24 5.33 -17.40
N ARG A 305 3.53 5.62 -17.41
CA ARG A 305 4.55 4.69 -17.90
C ARG A 305 4.65 3.41 -17.05
N VAL A 306 4.56 3.52 -15.72
CA VAL A 306 4.48 2.32 -14.84
C VAL A 306 3.23 1.51 -15.15
N ARG A 307 2.07 2.17 -15.26
CA ARG A 307 0.81 1.49 -15.59
C ARG A 307 0.88 0.76 -16.94
N GLU A 308 1.45 1.36 -17.96
CA GLU A 308 1.65 0.70 -19.25
C GLU A 308 2.45 -0.60 -19.14
N THR A 309 3.48 -0.63 -18.27
CA THR A 309 4.25 -1.87 -18.04
C THR A 309 3.43 -2.94 -17.32
N MET A 310 2.55 -2.53 -16.40
CA MET A 310 1.64 -3.46 -15.71
C MET A 310 0.62 -4.08 -16.69
N LEU A 311 0.07 -3.28 -17.60
CA LEU A 311 -0.89 -3.75 -18.62
C LEU A 311 -0.27 -4.56 -19.75
N GLY A 312 1.02 -4.41 -20.00
CA GLY A 312 1.78 -5.16 -21.00
C GLY A 312 2.19 -6.57 -20.54
N ALA A 313 1.71 -7.00 -19.38
CA ALA A 313 2.05 -8.27 -18.72
C ALA A 313 1.38 -9.50 -19.38
#